data_78eb69b37a5f07f25081613ddb39bdfb
#
_entry.id   78eb69b37a5f07f25081613ddb39bdfb
#
_cell.length_a   1.000
_cell.length_b   1.000
_cell.length_c   1.000
_cell.angle_alpha   90.00
_cell.angle_beta   90.00
_cell.angle_gamma   90.00
#
_symmetry.space_group_name_H-M   'P 1'
#
loop_
_entity.id
_entity.type
_entity.pdbx_description
1 polymer ?
#
loop_
_entity_poly.entity_id
_entity_poly.type
_entity_poly.pdbx_seq_one_letter_code
_entity_poly.pdbx_strand_id
1 'polypeptide(L)'
;MSIEEIRNYCLSLPYVEETMPFDDTTIVYKVGGKWFAVTDLEQNDKVVVKCDPDLAIELRDRHEEITAAWHFNKRHWNAISLRGDLAASFIREQIYNSYMLVIAKNVTPRALRLEILAAAEEHNTMAHGSTIYKNDL
;
A
#
# COMPACT_ATOMS: atom_id res chain seq x y z
N MET A 1 -1.98 -14.65 1.43
CA MET A 1 -2.89 -13.66 0.82
C MET A 1 -2.74 -13.73 -0.69
N SER A 2 -3.82 -13.73 -1.43
CA SER A 2 -3.81 -13.82 -2.89
C SER A 2 -3.78 -12.44 -3.54
N ILE A 3 -3.42 -12.39 -4.83
CA ILE A 3 -3.48 -11.17 -5.62
C ILE A 3 -4.92 -10.63 -5.67
N GLU A 4 -5.92 -11.51 -5.73
CA GLU A 4 -7.32 -11.11 -5.73
C GLU A 4 -7.72 -10.46 -4.40
N GLU A 5 -7.27 -11.01 -3.29
CA GLU A 5 -7.51 -10.41 -1.97
C GLU A 5 -6.84 -9.04 -1.84
N ILE A 6 -5.64 -8.90 -2.38
CA ILE A 6 -4.94 -7.61 -2.43
C ILE A 6 -5.74 -6.60 -3.25
N ARG A 7 -6.19 -7.01 -4.43
CA ARG A 7 -7.01 -6.17 -5.30
C ARG A 7 -8.27 -5.70 -4.58
N ASN A 8 -8.99 -6.63 -3.97
CA ASN A 8 -10.22 -6.30 -3.24
C ASN A 8 -9.95 -5.30 -2.12
N TYR A 9 -8.87 -5.49 -1.38
CA TYR A 9 -8.51 -4.57 -0.31
C TYR A 9 -8.16 -3.19 -0.85
N CYS A 10 -7.29 -3.10 -1.85
CA CYS A 10 -6.89 -1.82 -2.42
C CYS A 10 -8.09 -1.05 -2.98
N LEU A 11 -8.97 -1.73 -3.69
CA LEU A 11 -10.15 -1.09 -4.28
C LEU A 11 -11.21 -0.72 -3.25
N SER A 12 -11.14 -1.25 -2.04
CA SER A 12 -12.00 -0.82 -0.95
C SER A 12 -11.61 0.53 -0.35
N LEU A 13 -10.39 0.97 -0.59
CA LEU A 13 -9.89 2.23 -0.05
C LEU A 13 -10.38 3.42 -0.89
N PRO A 14 -10.75 4.55 -0.23
CA PRO A 14 -11.28 5.71 -0.94
C PRO A 14 -10.32 6.27 -1.99
N TYR A 15 -10.87 6.68 -3.12
CA TYR A 15 -10.14 7.35 -4.21
C TYR A 15 -9.09 6.48 -4.88
N VAL A 16 -9.13 5.15 -4.70
CA VAL A 16 -8.16 4.26 -5.35
C VAL A 16 -8.58 3.95 -6.78
N GLU A 17 -7.61 4.01 -7.67
CA GLU A 17 -7.74 3.70 -9.07
C GLU A 17 -6.79 2.55 -9.42
N GLU A 18 -7.31 1.55 -10.12
CA GLU A 18 -6.53 0.43 -10.65
C GLU A 18 -6.10 0.75 -12.07
N THR A 19 -4.81 0.65 -12.36
CA THR A 19 -4.27 0.96 -13.69
C THR A 19 -3.27 -0.10 -14.14
N MET A 20 -3.04 -0.18 -15.45
CA MET A 20 -2.04 -1.06 -16.04
C MET A 20 -1.23 -0.27 -17.07
N PRO A 21 -0.34 0.65 -16.60
CA PRO A 21 0.28 1.62 -17.49
C PRO A 21 1.43 1.08 -18.34
N PHE A 22 1.96 -0.12 -18.03
CA PHE A 22 3.16 -0.64 -18.69
C PHE A 22 2.87 -1.80 -19.63
N ASP A 23 2.00 -2.72 -19.22
CA ASP A 23 1.73 -3.97 -19.92
C ASP A 23 0.37 -4.51 -19.46
N ASP A 24 0.06 -5.75 -19.78
CA ASP A 24 -1.21 -6.39 -19.43
C ASP A 24 -1.10 -7.32 -18.20
N THR A 25 0.01 -7.24 -17.46
CA THR A 25 0.23 -8.09 -16.27
C THR A 25 0.52 -7.30 -15.00
N THR A 26 1.07 -6.08 -15.11
CA THR A 26 1.44 -5.27 -13.96
C THR A 26 0.32 -4.32 -13.57
N ILE A 27 -0.25 -4.52 -12.38
CA ILE A 27 -1.31 -3.66 -11.86
C ILE A 27 -0.70 -2.64 -10.91
N VAL A 28 -0.98 -1.36 -11.17
CA VAL A 28 -0.56 -0.25 -10.31
C VAL A 28 -1.80 0.37 -9.68
N TYR A 29 -1.83 0.41 -8.36
CA TYR A 29 -2.90 1.05 -7.60
C TYR A 29 -2.46 2.47 -7.23
N LYS A 30 -3.30 3.44 -7.58
CA LYS A 30 -3.02 4.86 -7.38
C LYS A 30 -4.05 5.49 -6.45
N VAL A 31 -3.61 6.49 -5.73
CA VAL A 31 -4.49 7.40 -4.97
C VAL A 31 -4.09 8.82 -5.32
N GLY A 32 -5.06 9.62 -5.74
CA GLY A 32 -4.77 10.98 -6.19
C GLY A 32 -3.75 11.05 -7.33
N GLY A 33 -3.73 10.04 -8.20
CA GLY A 33 -2.78 9.93 -9.29
C GLY A 33 -1.39 9.43 -8.91
N LYS A 34 -1.17 9.06 -7.66
CA LYS A 34 0.15 8.63 -7.15
C LYS A 34 0.13 7.15 -6.80
N TRP A 35 1.21 6.44 -7.12
CA TRP A 35 1.34 4.99 -6.89
C TRP A 35 1.50 4.69 -5.40
N PHE A 36 0.82 3.66 -4.91
CA PHE A 36 1.04 3.18 -3.55
C PHE A 36 1.17 1.66 -3.45
N ALA A 37 0.72 0.90 -4.43
CA ALA A 37 0.87 -0.55 -4.44
C ALA A 37 0.98 -1.05 -5.88
N VAL A 38 1.80 -2.11 -6.07
CA VAL A 38 2.00 -2.72 -7.38
C VAL A 38 1.98 -4.23 -7.22
N THR A 39 1.25 -4.91 -8.10
CA THR A 39 1.23 -6.37 -8.17
C THR A 39 1.45 -6.81 -9.62
N ASP A 40 1.83 -8.09 -9.80
CA ASP A 40 2.04 -8.68 -11.11
C ASP A 40 1.16 -9.93 -11.24
N LEU A 41 0.34 -9.99 -12.28
CA LEU A 41 -0.57 -11.13 -12.50
C LEU A 41 0.17 -12.41 -12.87
N GLU A 42 1.35 -12.32 -13.46
CA GLU A 42 2.16 -13.49 -13.79
C GLU A 42 2.99 -13.95 -12.61
N GLN A 43 3.70 -13.01 -11.96
CA GLN A 43 4.46 -13.27 -10.75
C GLN A 43 3.61 -12.87 -9.54
N ASN A 44 2.59 -13.64 -9.27
CA ASN A 44 1.55 -13.33 -8.30
C ASN A 44 1.93 -13.66 -6.84
N ASP A 45 3.20 -13.52 -6.51
CA ASP A 45 3.76 -13.93 -5.23
C ASP A 45 4.21 -12.76 -4.34
N LYS A 46 3.98 -11.53 -4.74
CA LYS A 46 4.39 -10.37 -3.95
C LYS A 46 3.56 -9.13 -4.23
N VAL A 47 3.57 -8.21 -3.28
CA VAL A 47 3.06 -6.85 -3.43
C VAL A 47 4.18 -5.87 -3.12
N VAL A 48 4.32 -4.84 -3.94
CA VAL A 48 5.30 -3.77 -3.74
C VAL A 48 4.58 -2.55 -3.18
N VAL A 49 5.07 -2.02 -2.07
CA VAL A 49 4.45 -0.89 -1.37
C VAL A 49 5.50 0.15 -0.99
N LYS A 50 5.06 1.40 -0.85
CA LYS A 50 5.92 2.49 -0.40
C LYS A 50 6.02 2.49 1.11
N CYS A 51 7.19 2.87 1.62
CA CYS A 51 7.47 2.88 3.05
C CYS A 51 8.43 4.02 3.40
N ASP A 52 8.32 4.54 4.61
CA ASP A 52 9.32 5.44 5.15
C ASP A 52 10.70 4.75 5.11
N PRO A 53 11.78 5.45 4.67
CA PRO A 53 13.08 4.79 4.47
C PRO A 53 13.65 4.07 5.67
N ASP A 54 13.55 4.66 6.86
CA ASP A 54 14.09 4.04 8.08
C ASP A 54 13.29 2.81 8.45
N LEU A 55 11.96 2.90 8.37
CA LEU A 55 11.08 1.76 8.61
C LEU A 55 11.26 0.67 7.56
N ALA A 56 11.51 1.05 6.30
CA ALA A 56 11.74 0.08 5.23
C ALA A 56 12.92 -0.84 5.55
N ILE A 57 14.03 -0.26 6.02
CA ILE A 57 15.22 -1.02 6.43
C ILE A 57 14.90 -1.92 7.62
N GLU A 58 14.23 -1.38 8.62
CA GLU A 58 13.87 -2.13 9.81
C GLU A 58 12.98 -3.34 9.50
N LEU A 59 11.99 -3.16 8.62
CA LEU A 59 11.11 -4.25 8.21
C LEU A 59 11.85 -5.34 7.43
N ARG A 60 12.79 -4.95 6.56
CA ARG A 60 13.62 -5.91 5.84
C ARG A 60 14.54 -6.69 6.76
N ASP A 61 15.04 -6.05 7.83
CA ASP A 61 15.88 -6.72 8.82
C ASP A 61 15.09 -7.72 9.67
N ARG A 62 13.83 -7.41 9.97
CA ARG A 62 12.97 -8.26 10.81
C ARG A 62 12.33 -9.42 10.07
N HIS A 63 12.02 -9.23 8.79
CA HIS A 63 11.21 -10.18 8.03
C HIS A 63 11.93 -10.58 6.76
N GLU A 64 12.29 -11.86 6.64
CA GLU A 64 12.90 -12.35 5.41
C GLU A 64 11.96 -12.28 4.20
N GLU A 65 10.63 -12.23 4.46
CA GLU A 65 9.60 -12.07 3.41
C GLU A 65 9.59 -10.67 2.80
N ILE A 66 10.27 -9.70 3.43
CA ILE A 66 10.31 -8.32 2.96
C ILE A 66 11.69 -8.00 2.42
N THR A 67 11.75 -7.57 1.16
CA THR A 67 12.99 -7.27 0.46
C THR A 67 12.90 -5.89 -0.21
N ALA A 68 14.05 -5.37 -0.62
CA ALA A 68 14.06 -4.13 -1.40
C ALA A 68 13.44 -4.38 -2.78
N ALA A 69 12.62 -3.44 -3.24
CA ALA A 69 12.00 -3.55 -4.56
C ALA A 69 12.99 -3.09 -5.64
N TRP A 70 13.59 -4.05 -6.36
CA TRP A 70 14.71 -3.81 -7.29
C TRP A 70 14.40 -2.86 -8.44
N HIS A 71 13.15 -2.83 -8.91
CA HIS A 71 12.74 -1.98 -10.04
C HIS A 71 12.19 -0.62 -9.60
N PHE A 72 12.28 -0.32 -8.31
CA PHE A 72 11.78 0.91 -7.70
C PHE A 72 12.91 1.56 -6.91
N ASN A 73 12.65 2.73 -6.35
CA ASN A 73 13.61 3.34 -5.43
C ASN A 73 13.68 2.51 -4.14
N LYS A 74 14.79 1.80 -3.93
CA LYS A 74 15.00 0.87 -2.81
C LYS A 74 14.84 1.50 -1.43
N ARG A 75 15.06 2.82 -1.33
CA ARG A 75 14.93 3.51 -0.04
C ARG A 75 13.49 3.65 0.37
N HIS A 76 12.57 3.70 -0.59
CA HIS A 76 11.17 4.02 -0.37
C HIS A 76 10.21 2.88 -0.67
N TRP A 77 10.66 1.79 -1.29
CA TRP A 77 9.79 0.73 -1.76
C TRP A 77 10.27 -0.64 -1.28
N ASN A 78 9.36 -1.38 -0.67
CA ASN A 78 9.57 -2.76 -0.25
C ASN A 78 8.71 -3.71 -1.06
N ALA A 79 9.26 -4.90 -1.35
CA ALA A 79 8.52 -6.01 -1.92
C ALA A 79 8.19 -7.00 -0.79
N ILE A 80 6.92 -7.33 -0.64
CA ILE A 80 6.43 -8.23 0.41
C ILE A 80 5.97 -9.53 -0.22
N SER A 81 6.61 -10.65 0.17
CA SER A 81 6.23 -11.97 -0.31
C SER A 81 4.86 -12.37 0.24
N LEU A 82 4.02 -12.91 -0.64
CA LEU A 82 2.70 -13.43 -0.28
C LEU A 82 2.73 -14.93 0.05
N ARG A 83 3.89 -15.57 -0.11
CA ARG A 83 4.07 -17.02 0.07
C ARG A 83 4.65 -17.39 1.42
N GLY A 84 5.08 -16.41 2.21
CA GLY A 84 5.68 -16.65 3.51
C GLY A 84 4.66 -16.71 4.64
N ASP A 85 5.14 -16.53 5.85
CA ASP A 85 4.34 -16.66 7.07
C ASP A 85 3.72 -15.37 7.57
N LEU A 86 3.83 -14.28 6.81
CA LEU A 86 3.24 -13.01 7.22
C LEU A 86 1.71 -13.09 7.21
N ALA A 87 1.11 -12.67 8.32
CA ALA A 87 -0.36 -12.63 8.44
C ALA A 87 -0.97 -11.68 7.41
N ALA A 88 -2.14 -12.04 6.87
CA ALA A 88 -2.86 -11.18 5.94
C ALA A 88 -3.14 -9.80 6.54
N SER A 89 -3.45 -9.73 7.84
CA SER A 89 -3.66 -8.45 8.54
C SER A 89 -2.42 -7.57 8.53
N PHE A 90 -1.24 -8.16 8.69
CA PHE A 90 0.01 -7.42 8.62
C PHE A 90 0.27 -6.89 7.20
N ILE A 91 0.01 -7.70 6.20
CA ILE A 91 0.18 -7.30 4.79
C ILE A 91 -0.77 -6.14 4.45
N ARG A 92 -2.04 -6.24 4.86
CA ARG A 92 -3.00 -5.15 4.67
C ARG A 92 -2.55 -3.87 5.38
N GLU A 93 -1.99 -3.99 6.57
CA GLU A 93 -1.45 -2.84 7.30
C GLU A 93 -0.33 -2.16 6.51
N GLN A 94 0.57 -2.93 5.90
CA GLN A 94 1.65 -2.36 5.09
C GLN A 94 1.10 -1.64 3.85
N ILE A 95 0.09 -2.19 3.21
CA ILE A 95 -0.58 -1.56 2.08
C ILE A 95 -1.25 -0.26 2.54
N TYR A 96 -1.97 -0.29 3.66
CA TYR A 96 -2.65 0.88 4.21
C TYR A 96 -1.65 1.98 4.58
N ASN A 97 -0.54 1.62 5.21
CA ASN A 97 0.52 2.58 5.57
C ASN A 97 1.10 3.24 4.31
N SER A 98 1.31 2.48 3.24
CA SER A 98 1.75 3.01 1.95
C SER A 98 0.73 4.00 1.39
N TYR A 99 -0.54 3.62 1.38
CA TYR A 99 -1.65 4.46 0.94
C TYR A 99 -1.67 5.80 1.69
N MET A 100 -1.60 5.78 3.01
CA MET A 100 -1.61 7.00 3.82
C MET A 100 -0.35 7.84 3.63
N LEU A 101 0.80 7.19 3.53
CA LEU A 101 2.07 7.89 3.28
C LEU A 101 2.05 8.64 1.96
N VAL A 102 1.57 7.99 0.91
CA VAL A 102 1.50 8.58 -0.44
C VAL A 102 0.53 9.78 -0.45
N ILE A 103 -0.61 9.67 0.21
CA ILE A 103 -1.54 10.79 0.32
C ILE A 103 -0.86 11.97 1.01
N ALA A 104 -0.24 11.72 2.17
CA ALA A 104 0.34 12.78 2.98
C ALA A 104 1.54 13.46 2.31
N LYS A 105 2.34 12.71 1.57
CA LYS A 105 3.61 13.20 1.02
C LYS A 105 3.57 13.56 -0.46
N ASN A 106 2.70 12.97 -1.24
CA ASN A 106 2.77 13.05 -2.70
C ASN A 106 1.55 13.63 -3.39
N VAL A 107 0.38 13.56 -2.78
CA VAL A 107 -0.85 14.04 -3.44
C VAL A 107 -0.91 15.57 -3.44
N THR A 108 -1.12 16.14 -4.62
CA THR A 108 -1.29 17.56 -4.82
C THR A 108 -2.49 17.82 -5.74
N PRO A 109 -3.15 18.97 -5.67
CA PRO A 109 -2.90 20.09 -4.74
C PRO A 109 -3.34 19.76 -3.31
N ARG A 110 -3.03 20.65 -2.40
CA ARG A 110 -3.37 20.47 -0.97
C ARG A 110 -4.85 20.21 -0.74
N ALA A 111 -5.71 20.90 -1.47
CA ALA A 111 -7.17 20.72 -1.34
C ALA A 111 -7.58 19.27 -1.62
N LEU A 112 -7.04 18.67 -2.67
CA LEU A 112 -7.30 17.26 -3.01
C LEU A 112 -6.76 16.35 -1.92
N ARG A 113 -5.54 16.60 -1.43
CA ARG A 113 -4.95 15.82 -0.34
C ARG A 113 -5.84 15.80 0.88
N LEU A 114 -6.35 16.99 1.30
CA LEU A 114 -7.21 17.09 2.48
C LEU A 114 -8.56 16.39 2.26
N GLU A 115 -9.12 16.47 1.06
CA GLU A 115 -10.35 15.77 0.71
C GLU A 115 -10.17 14.25 0.83
N ILE A 116 -9.07 13.72 0.29
CA ILE A 116 -8.79 12.27 0.34
C ILE A 116 -8.51 11.82 1.77
N LEU A 117 -7.75 12.60 2.54
CA LEU A 117 -7.48 12.28 3.94
C LEU A 117 -8.77 12.21 4.76
N ALA A 118 -9.69 13.13 4.53
CA ALA A 118 -10.99 13.12 5.22
C ALA A 118 -11.79 11.85 4.86
N ALA A 119 -11.82 11.49 3.57
CA ALA A 119 -12.51 10.28 3.12
C ALA A 119 -11.86 9.00 3.68
N ALA A 120 -10.54 8.95 3.71
CA ALA A 120 -9.79 7.82 4.26
C ALA A 120 -10.05 7.66 5.76
N GLU A 121 -10.09 8.76 6.49
CA GLU A 121 -10.39 8.75 7.92
C GLU A 121 -11.81 8.28 8.20
N GLU A 122 -12.78 8.77 7.45
CA GLU A 122 -14.17 8.33 7.57
C GLU A 122 -14.30 6.84 7.27
N HIS A 123 -13.67 6.36 6.20
CA HIS A 123 -13.67 4.94 5.83
C HIS A 123 -13.07 4.08 6.95
N ASN A 124 -11.94 4.50 7.51
CA ASN A 124 -11.27 3.78 8.58
C ASN A 124 -12.14 3.70 9.83
N THR A 125 -12.79 4.79 10.20
CA THR A 125 -13.71 4.84 11.33
C THR A 125 -14.89 3.90 11.13
N MET A 126 -15.50 3.91 9.96
CA MET A 126 -16.63 3.02 9.64
C MET A 126 -16.22 1.55 9.63
N ALA A 127 -15.06 1.24 9.06
CA ALA A 127 -14.57 -0.13 8.96
C ALA A 127 -14.21 -0.73 10.31
N HIS A 128 -13.66 0.09 11.23
CA HIS A 128 -13.15 -0.38 12.53
C HIS A 128 -14.00 0.07 13.72
N GLY A 129 -15.02 0.86 13.47
CA GLY A 129 -15.93 1.36 14.51
C GLY A 129 -15.31 2.35 15.48
N SER A 130 -14.07 2.80 15.26
CA SER A 130 -13.38 3.73 16.14
C SER A 130 -12.17 4.36 15.46
N THR A 131 -11.57 5.35 16.15
CA THR A 131 -10.33 6.00 15.69
C THR A 131 -9.08 5.39 16.30
N ILE A 132 -9.21 4.33 17.06
CA ILE A 132 -8.08 3.65 17.74
C ILE A 132 -6.99 3.26 16.77
N TYR A 133 -7.37 2.80 15.60
CA TYR A 133 -6.42 2.37 14.58
C TYR A 133 -5.38 3.45 14.25
N LYS A 134 -5.79 4.71 14.23
CA LYS A 134 -4.89 5.84 13.96
C LYS A 134 -3.87 6.03 15.08
N ASN A 135 -4.25 5.73 16.30
CA ASN A 135 -3.38 5.92 17.46
C ASN A 135 -2.30 4.83 17.54
N ASP A 136 -2.51 3.71 16.88
CA ASP A 136 -1.55 2.61 16.81
C ASP A 136 -0.49 2.84 15.74
N LEU A 137 -0.69 3.83 14.92
CA LEU A 137 0.26 4.22 13.88
C LEU A 137 1.21 5.29 14.40
#